data_f07c1a7c661a588a8515b647ab0aa5d8
#
_entry.id   f07c1a7c661a588a8515b647ab0aa5d8
#
_cell.length_a   1.000
_cell.length_b   1.000
_cell.length_c   1.000
_cell.angle_alpha   90.00
_cell.angle_beta   90.00
_cell.angle_gamma   90.00
#
_symmetry.space_group_name_H-M   'P 1'
#
loop_
_entity.id
_entity.type
_entity.pdbx_description
1 polymer ?
#
loop_
_entity_poly.entity_id
_entity_poly.type
_entity_poly.pdbx_seq_one_letter_code
_entity_poly.pdbx_strand_id
1 'polypeptide(L)'
;MEVTIQHLGDVKFEAIARGHRVICDQPADNGGSDSGMTPPEFLLVSLGTCAGFYAAQYMKVRFLAHQGLEVKISAEKATQPARLGQFRIEVIVPGLDPQHQAGVLRAVKSCLIHNTLIHAPAIETVVSTPVAAPAG
;
A
#
# COMPACT_ATOMS: atom_id res chain seq x y z
N MET A 1 14.08 8.40 -2.70
CA MET A 1 13.20 7.22 -2.76
C MET A 1 12.60 7.11 -4.14
N GLU A 2 12.77 5.97 -4.81
CA GLU A 2 12.32 5.80 -6.19
C GLU A 2 11.89 4.36 -6.44
N VAL A 3 10.86 4.19 -7.24
CA VAL A 3 10.39 2.90 -7.74
C VAL A 3 10.30 3.01 -9.26
N THR A 4 10.79 1.98 -9.97
CA THR A 4 10.67 1.90 -11.42
C THR A 4 9.58 0.91 -11.78
N ILE A 5 8.71 1.29 -12.71
CA ILE A 5 7.62 0.44 -13.20
C ILE A 5 7.89 0.12 -14.66
N GLN A 6 8.02 -1.18 -14.98
CA GLN A 6 8.29 -1.65 -16.34
C GLN A 6 7.10 -2.43 -16.89
N HIS A 7 6.72 -2.13 -18.12
CA HIS A 7 5.64 -2.82 -18.82
C HIS A 7 6.11 -4.21 -19.27
N LEU A 8 5.30 -5.23 -18.97
CA LEU A 8 5.58 -6.63 -19.33
C LEU A 8 4.66 -7.19 -20.42
N GLY A 9 3.80 -6.36 -20.98
CA GLY A 9 2.81 -6.76 -21.98
C GLY A 9 1.40 -6.60 -21.45
N ASP A 10 0.42 -6.45 -22.34
CA ASP A 10 -0.98 -6.20 -22.01
C ASP A 10 -1.09 -5.09 -20.93
N VAL A 11 -1.64 -5.41 -19.77
CA VAL A 11 -1.79 -4.48 -18.66
C VAL A 11 -0.95 -4.88 -17.45
N LYS A 12 0.05 -5.74 -17.67
CA LYS A 12 0.93 -6.26 -16.64
C LYS A 12 2.19 -5.40 -16.51
N PHE A 13 2.59 -5.13 -15.28
CA PHE A 13 3.77 -4.36 -14.96
C PHE A 13 4.59 -5.03 -13.86
N GLU A 14 5.88 -4.76 -13.85
CA GLU A 14 6.76 -5.13 -12.74
C GLU A 14 7.24 -3.87 -12.04
N ALA A 15 7.08 -3.82 -10.73
CA ALA A 15 7.61 -2.74 -9.90
C ALA A 15 8.93 -3.18 -9.27
N ILE A 16 9.92 -2.29 -9.31
CA ILE A 16 11.27 -2.58 -8.84
C ILE A 16 11.73 -1.47 -7.90
N ALA A 17 12.13 -1.83 -6.70
CA ALA A 17 12.70 -0.90 -5.72
C ALA A 17 13.81 -1.61 -4.94
N ARG A 18 15.02 -1.06 -4.97
CA ARG A 18 16.19 -1.60 -4.24
C ARG A 18 16.42 -3.11 -4.47
N GLY A 19 16.21 -3.59 -5.72
CA GLY A 19 16.34 -5.00 -6.06
C GLY A 19 15.14 -5.89 -5.72
N HIS A 20 14.12 -5.35 -5.05
CA HIS A 20 12.87 -6.04 -4.81
C HIS A 20 11.94 -5.89 -6.00
N ARG A 21 11.26 -6.98 -6.35
CA ARG A 21 10.38 -7.01 -7.53
C ARG A 21 9.01 -7.52 -7.15
N VAL A 22 7.98 -6.92 -7.75
CA VAL A 22 6.59 -7.35 -7.56
C VAL A 22 5.81 -7.14 -8.85
N ILE A 23 4.92 -8.08 -9.15
CA ILE A 23 4.06 -8.02 -10.33
C ILE A 23 2.75 -7.35 -9.99
N CYS A 24 2.34 -6.40 -10.84
CA CYS A 24 1.04 -5.77 -10.84
C CYS A 24 0.31 -6.19 -12.09
N ASP A 25 -0.94 -6.61 -11.96
CA ASP A 25 -1.75 -7.05 -13.09
C ASP A 25 -3.21 -6.66 -12.86
N GLN A 26 -4.06 -7.03 -13.78
CA GLN A 26 -5.50 -6.84 -13.69
C GLN A 26 -6.20 -8.20 -13.79
N PRO A 27 -7.45 -8.31 -13.30
CA PRO A 27 -8.27 -9.49 -13.55
C PRO A 27 -8.54 -9.69 -15.04
N ALA A 28 -8.97 -10.88 -15.40
CA ALA A 28 -9.24 -11.21 -16.80
C ALA A 28 -10.30 -10.31 -17.44
N ASP A 29 -11.32 -9.91 -16.70
CA ASP A 29 -12.38 -9.02 -17.17
C ASP A 29 -11.91 -7.57 -17.39
N ASN A 30 -10.70 -7.24 -16.97
CA ASN A 30 -10.08 -5.92 -17.17
C ASN A 30 -8.79 -6.03 -18.01
N GLY A 31 -8.69 -7.04 -18.84
CA GLY A 31 -7.60 -7.22 -19.81
C GLY A 31 -6.34 -7.86 -19.28
N GLY A 32 -6.35 -8.33 -18.04
CA GLY A 32 -5.20 -8.99 -17.42
C GLY A 32 -5.30 -10.50 -17.39
N SER A 33 -4.33 -11.12 -16.73
CA SER A 33 -4.29 -12.56 -16.48
C SER A 33 -4.30 -12.92 -14.99
N ASP A 34 -4.63 -11.92 -14.15
CA ASP A 34 -4.71 -12.08 -12.68
C ASP A 34 -3.43 -12.66 -12.07
N SER A 35 -2.28 -12.24 -12.60
CA SER A 35 -0.98 -12.72 -12.14
C SER A 35 -0.36 -11.88 -11.02
N GLY A 36 -1.07 -10.89 -10.52
CA GLY A 36 -0.63 -10.04 -9.42
C GLY A 36 -1.76 -9.17 -8.91
N MET A 37 -1.50 -8.47 -7.81
CA MET A 37 -2.45 -7.51 -7.25
C MET A 37 -2.60 -6.30 -8.16
N THR A 38 -3.77 -5.66 -8.08
CA THR A 38 -4.09 -4.43 -8.82
C THR A 38 -3.50 -3.20 -8.12
N PRO A 39 -3.39 -2.05 -8.82
CA PRO A 39 -2.92 -0.81 -8.19
C PRO A 39 -3.71 -0.39 -6.93
N PRO A 40 -5.06 -0.44 -6.91
CA PRO A 40 -5.78 -0.15 -5.67
C PRO A 40 -5.39 -1.07 -4.51
N GLU A 41 -5.21 -2.35 -4.78
CA GLU A 41 -4.77 -3.30 -3.76
C GLU A 41 -3.37 -2.96 -3.24
N PHE A 42 -2.45 -2.53 -4.11
CA PHE A 42 -1.12 -2.06 -3.68
C PHE A 42 -1.20 -0.85 -2.76
N LEU A 43 -2.12 0.06 -3.01
CA LEU A 43 -2.32 1.21 -2.13
C LEU A 43 -2.77 0.74 -0.74
N LEU A 44 -3.69 -0.21 -0.67
CA LEU A 44 -4.15 -0.79 0.58
C LEU A 44 -3.02 -1.56 1.29
N VAL A 45 -2.20 -2.30 0.54
CA VAL A 45 -1.01 -2.99 1.08
C VAL A 45 -0.06 -1.98 1.72
N SER A 46 0.22 -0.88 1.04
CA SER A 46 1.10 0.17 1.56
C SER A 46 0.58 0.75 2.87
N LEU A 47 -0.69 1.11 2.90
CA LEU A 47 -1.33 1.67 4.11
C LEU A 47 -1.34 0.63 5.24
N GLY A 48 -1.72 -0.61 4.93
CA GLY A 48 -1.83 -1.69 5.92
C GLY A 48 -0.50 -2.11 6.52
N THR A 49 0.54 -2.26 5.69
CA THR A 49 1.87 -2.64 6.17
C THR A 49 2.51 -1.52 6.99
N CYS A 50 2.27 -0.27 6.62
CA CYS A 50 2.73 0.87 7.41
C CYS A 50 2.04 0.92 8.78
N ALA A 51 0.73 0.73 8.81
CA ALA A 51 -0.04 0.65 10.07
C ALA A 51 0.48 -0.51 10.95
N GLY A 52 0.69 -1.67 10.33
CA GLY A 52 1.22 -2.86 11.02
C GLY A 52 2.60 -2.63 11.61
N PHE A 53 3.47 -1.93 10.87
CA PHE A 53 4.79 -1.55 11.36
C PHE A 53 4.69 -0.76 12.67
N TYR A 54 3.85 0.28 12.71
CA TYR A 54 3.72 1.11 13.90
C TYR A 54 3.07 0.35 15.06
N ALA A 55 2.10 -0.51 14.79
CA ALA A 55 1.51 -1.36 15.81
C ALA A 55 2.56 -2.32 16.39
N ALA A 56 3.33 -2.97 15.54
CA ALA A 56 4.38 -3.90 15.96
C ALA A 56 5.46 -3.18 16.80
N GLN A 57 5.85 -1.97 16.41
CA GLN A 57 6.83 -1.18 17.17
C GLN A 57 6.28 -0.81 18.56
N TYR A 58 5.02 -0.40 18.64
CA TYR A 58 4.39 -0.12 19.92
C TYR A 58 4.48 -1.32 20.86
N MET A 59 4.15 -2.51 20.34
CA MET A 59 4.19 -3.74 21.11
C MET A 59 5.62 -4.10 21.52
N LYS A 60 6.55 -3.99 20.59
CA LYS A 60 7.95 -4.38 20.79
C LYS A 60 8.62 -3.59 21.92
N VAL A 61 8.48 -2.27 21.90
CA VAL A 61 9.14 -1.42 22.93
C VAL A 61 8.56 -1.59 24.31
N ARG A 62 7.37 -2.16 24.43
CA ARG A 62 6.67 -2.43 25.68
C ARG A 62 6.74 -3.90 26.10
N PHE A 63 7.46 -4.71 25.33
CA PHE A 63 7.59 -6.15 25.57
C PHE A 63 6.24 -6.86 25.62
N LEU A 64 5.29 -6.40 24.79
CA LEU A 64 3.96 -7.01 24.68
C LEU A 64 3.95 -8.11 23.62
N ALA A 65 3.20 -9.16 23.88
CA ALA A 65 3.00 -10.23 22.90
C ALA A 65 2.25 -9.70 21.67
N HIS A 66 2.76 -10.02 20.48
CA HIS A 66 2.18 -9.57 19.22
C HIS A 66 2.00 -10.70 18.22
N GLN A 67 1.98 -11.93 18.68
CA GLN A 67 1.68 -13.09 17.84
C GLN A 67 0.27 -12.98 17.31
N GLY A 68 0.09 -13.23 16.02
CA GLY A 68 -1.21 -13.11 15.39
C GLY A 68 -1.63 -11.69 15.08
N LEU A 69 -0.74 -10.71 15.21
CA LEU A 69 -1.00 -9.34 14.77
C LEU A 69 -1.40 -9.36 13.29
N GLU A 70 -2.57 -8.81 13.01
CA GLU A 70 -3.14 -8.77 11.66
C GLU A 70 -3.72 -7.38 11.42
N VAL A 71 -3.62 -6.91 10.19
CA VAL A 71 -4.22 -5.64 9.78
C VAL A 71 -5.12 -5.91 8.59
N LYS A 72 -6.38 -5.53 8.69
CA LYS A 72 -7.34 -5.59 7.59
C LYS A 72 -7.62 -4.18 7.11
N ILE A 73 -7.46 -3.98 5.80
CA ILE A 73 -7.69 -2.70 5.16
C ILE A 73 -8.80 -2.86 4.14
N SER A 74 -9.74 -1.94 4.14
CA SER A 74 -10.77 -1.87 3.10
C SER A 74 -10.95 -0.42 2.65
N ALA A 75 -11.46 -0.27 1.42
CA ALA A 75 -11.78 1.03 0.86
C ALA A 75 -13.03 0.91 -0.01
N GLU A 76 -13.78 1.98 -0.09
CA GLU A 76 -14.94 2.09 -0.97
C GLU A 76 -14.58 2.97 -2.15
N LYS A 77 -15.10 2.61 -3.34
CA LYS A 77 -14.93 3.42 -4.54
C LYS A 77 -15.83 4.64 -4.48
N ALA A 78 -15.30 5.79 -4.90
CA ALA A 78 -16.02 7.04 -5.05
C ALA A 78 -15.92 7.52 -6.50
N THR A 79 -16.77 8.44 -6.88
CA THR A 79 -16.85 8.99 -8.24
C THR A 79 -16.70 10.51 -8.23
N GLN A 80 -16.50 11.08 -9.42
CA GLN A 80 -16.42 12.52 -9.67
C GLN A 80 -15.27 13.21 -8.89
N PRO A 81 -14.02 12.79 -9.09
CA PRO A 81 -13.54 11.77 -10.02
C PRO A 81 -13.54 10.35 -9.42
N ALA A 82 -13.39 9.35 -10.29
CA ALA A 82 -13.20 7.98 -9.86
C ALA A 82 -11.95 7.86 -8.97
N ARG A 83 -12.12 7.34 -7.77
CA ARG A 83 -11.06 7.23 -6.76
C ARG A 83 -11.45 6.24 -5.69
N LEU A 84 -10.49 5.88 -4.84
CA LEU A 84 -10.81 5.24 -3.57
C LEU A 84 -11.20 6.35 -2.59
N GLY A 85 -12.36 6.21 -1.99
CA GLY A 85 -12.89 7.19 -1.05
C GLY A 85 -12.58 6.83 0.39
N GLN A 86 -13.55 6.31 1.09
CA GLN A 86 -13.41 6.01 2.49
C GLN A 86 -12.56 4.76 2.74
N PHE A 87 -11.56 4.87 3.61
CA PHE A 87 -10.69 3.76 4.01
C PHE A 87 -11.02 3.34 5.44
N ARG A 88 -10.91 2.04 5.71
CA ARG A 88 -11.02 1.51 7.06
C ARG A 88 -9.82 0.63 7.37
N ILE A 89 -9.18 0.90 8.50
CA ILE A 89 -8.03 0.13 9.00
C ILE A 89 -8.50 -0.58 10.28
N GLU A 90 -8.36 -1.89 10.32
CA GLU A 90 -8.62 -2.66 11.54
C GLU A 90 -7.34 -3.37 11.94
N VAL A 91 -6.83 -3.03 13.11
CA VAL A 91 -5.65 -3.67 13.71
C VAL A 91 -6.13 -4.70 14.71
N ILE A 92 -5.76 -5.95 14.50
CA ILE A 92 -6.20 -7.09 15.32
C ILE A 92 -5.00 -7.59 16.10
N VAL A 93 -5.04 -7.47 17.41
CA VAL A 93 -3.98 -7.93 18.31
C VAL A 93 -4.59 -8.90 19.32
N PRO A 94 -4.50 -10.21 19.07
CA PRO A 94 -5.07 -11.19 19.98
C PRO A 94 -4.48 -11.06 21.40
N GLY A 95 -5.35 -11.03 22.39
CA GLY A 95 -4.94 -10.96 23.80
C GLY A 95 -4.42 -9.61 24.27
N LEU A 96 -4.58 -8.55 23.46
CA LEU A 96 -4.14 -7.21 23.88
C LEU A 96 -4.96 -6.72 25.08
N ASP A 97 -4.26 -6.29 26.14
CA ASP A 97 -4.92 -5.67 27.28
C ASP A 97 -5.59 -4.35 26.83
N PRO A 98 -6.88 -4.15 27.18
CA PRO A 98 -7.62 -2.95 26.78
C PRO A 98 -6.93 -1.62 27.10
N GLN A 99 -6.11 -1.57 28.16
CA GLN A 99 -5.37 -0.34 28.51
C GLN A 99 -4.40 0.12 27.40
N HIS A 100 -4.00 -0.78 26.48
CA HIS A 100 -3.10 -0.47 25.39
C HIS A 100 -3.81 -0.08 24.10
N GLN A 101 -5.12 -0.23 23.99
CA GLN A 101 -5.85 0.04 22.74
C GLN A 101 -5.66 1.48 22.26
N ALA A 102 -5.77 2.45 23.14
CA ALA A 102 -5.59 3.86 22.78
C ALA A 102 -4.16 4.16 22.32
N GLY A 103 -3.16 3.53 22.93
CA GLY A 103 -1.76 3.68 22.55
C GLY A 103 -1.46 3.09 21.18
N VAL A 104 -1.98 1.91 20.89
CA VAL A 104 -1.87 1.28 19.56
C VAL A 104 -2.53 2.17 18.51
N LEU A 105 -3.73 2.68 18.79
CA LEU A 105 -4.44 3.57 17.88
C LEU A 105 -3.63 4.82 17.55
N ARG A 106 -3.05 5.47 18.56
CA ARG A 106 -2.19 6.65 18.34
C ARG A 106 -0.96 6.30 17.50
N ALA A 107 -0.32 5.17 17.79
CA ALA A 107 0.86 4.72 17.04
C ALA A 107 0.51 4.50 15.57
N VAL A 108 -0.58 3.80 15.28
CA VAL A 108 -1.04 3.53 13.91
C VAL A 108 -1.37 4.82 13.16
N LYS A 109 -1.98 5.79 13.82
CA LYS A 109 -2.29 7.11 13.21
C LYS A 109 -1.05 7.94 12.90
N SER A 110 0.10 7.60 13.45
CA SER A 110 1.38 8.27 13.12
C SER A 110 2.01 7.74 11.83
N CYS A 111 1.36 6.82 11.16
CA CYS A 111 1.82 6.17 9.95
C CYS A 111 2.11 7.18 8.83
N LEU A 112 3.29 7.05 8.21
CA LEU A 112 3.71 7.92 7.09
C LEU A 112 2.70 7.89 5.94
N ILE A 113 2.23 6.72 5.57
CA ILE A 113 1.28 6.58 4.46
C ILE A 113 -0.08 7.17 4.82
N HIS A 114 -0.56 6.94 6.04
CA HIS A 114 -1.79 7.56 6.53
C HIS A 114 -1.72 9.09 6.41
N ASN A 115 -0.63 9.69 6.91
CA ASN A 115 -0.42 11.14 6.83
C ASN A 115 -0.36 11.62 5.38
N THR A 116 0.27 10.85 4.49
CA THR A 116 0.33 11.19 3.07
C THR A 116 -1.06 11.23 2.44
N LEU A 117 -1.94 10.31 2.81
CA LEU A 117 -3.28 10.25 2.25
C LEU A 117 -4.20 11.35 2.77
N ILE A 118 -4.09 11.73 4.05
CA ILE A 118 -4.95 12.77 4.61
C ILE A 118 -4.41 14.19 4.38
N HIS A 119 -3.15 14.33 3.98
CA HIS A 119 -2.54 15.60 3.58
C HIS A 119 -2.16 15.50 2.10
N ALA A 120 -3.11 15.80 1.22
CA ALA A 120 -2.99 15.59 -0.21
C ALA A 120 -1.64 16.12 -0.75
N PRO A 121 -0.79 15.24 -1.32
CA PRO A 121 0.51 15.65 -1.85
C PRO A 121 0.36 16.33 -3.19
N ALA A 122 1.38 17.12 -3.58
CA ALA A 122 1.51 17.59 -4.95
C ALA A 122 2.01 16.43 -5.83
N ILE A 123 1.44 16.31 -7.03
CA ILE A 123 1.84 15.29 -8.00
C ILE A 123 2.21 15.99 -9.30
N GLU A 124 3.47 15.83 -9.71
CA GLU A 124 3.94 16.32 -11.01
C GLU A 124 4.01 15.14 -11.97
N THR A 125 3.48 15.33 -13.18
CA THR A 125 3.49 14.28 -14.20
C THR A 125 4.14 14.82 -15.47
N VAL A 126 5.16 14.11 -15.98
CA VAL A 126 5.84 14.44 -17.25
C VAL A 126 5.84 13.23 -18.15
N VAL A 127 5.88 13.47 -19.46
CA VAL A 127 6.05 12.43 -20.47
C VAL A 127 7.36 12.69 -21.18
N SER A 128 8.24 11.69 -21.19
CA SER A 128 9.51 11.76 -21.90
C SER A 128 9.48 10.87 -23.14
N THR A 129 10.04 11.36 -24.24
CA THR A 129 10.09 10.62 -25.50
C THR A 129 11.54 10.53 -25.97
N PRO A 130 12.38 9.75 -25.29
CA PRO A 130 13.77 9.58 -25.74
C PRO A 130 13.83 8.92 -27.11
N VAL A 131 14.91 9.18 -27.86
CA VAL A 131 15.12 8.54 -29.16
C VAL A 131 15.26 7.03 -28.92
N ALA A 132 14.48 6.24 -29.68
CA ALA A 132 14.56 4.78 -29.59
C ALA A 132 15.96 4.31 -29.97
N ALA A 133 16.48 3.28 -29.25
CA ALA A 133 17.77 2.68 -29.61
C ALA A 133 17.71 2.10 -31.02
N PRO A 134 18.79 2.22 -31.84
CA PRO A 134 18.78 1.61 -33.16
C PRO A 134 18.62 0.09 -33.07
N ALA A 135 17.88 -0.49 -34.02
CA ALA A 135 17.74 -1.93 -34.14
C ALA A 135 19.13 -2.52 -34.42
N GLY A 136 19.63 -3.33 -33.53
CA GLY A 136 20.94 -3.96 -33.64
C GLY A 136 20.87 -5.37 -34.15
#